data_db18e74f0cd1b9a708c099d9f937d1e6
#
_entry.id   db18e74f0cd1b9a708c099d9f937d1e6
#
_cell.length_a   1.000
_cell.length_b   1.000
_cell.length_c   1.000
_cell.angle_alpha   90.00
_cell.angle_beta   90.00
_cell.angle_gamma   90.00
#
_symmetry.space_group_name_H-M   'P 1'
#
loop_
_entity.id
_entity.type
_entity.pdbx_description
1 polymer ?
#
loop_
_entity_poly.entity_id
_entity_poly.type
_entity_poly.pdbx_seq_one_letter_code
_entity_poly.pdbx_strand_id
1 'polypeptide(L)'
;MKKVYAGTRREGVGSGVLISVGTSMTDIHGLRHIVRHSPTGMSWGYLGSGCADLALSILVDVFGRAELADLYYMEFKFDYVAAWLSDEWVVTSDEIDEWLRRKTGYGIEELKQKFDGLNEEQRLDVKYSRKMP
;
A
#
# COMPACT_ATOMS: atom_id res chain seq x y z
N MET A 1 -3.98 4.21 -14.90
CA MET A 1 -5.23 3.48 -14.72
C MET A 1 -5.62 3.50 -13.24
N LYS A 2 -6.85 3.89 -12.97
CA LYS A 2 -7.35 3.98 -11.59
C LYS A 2 -7.58 2.60 -10.99
N LYS A 3 -7.05 2.36 -9.80
CA LYS A 3 -7.32 1.16 -9.00
C LYS A 3 -8.10 1.54 -7.76
N VAL A 4 -8.96 0.63 -7.32
CA VAL A 4 -9.75 0.76 -6.09
C VAL A 4 -9.37 -0.39 -5.16
N TYR A 5 -8.93 -0.04 -3.96
CA TYR A 5 -8.63 -1.01 -2.90
C TYR A 5 -9.75 -0.96 -1.87
N ALA A 6 -10.21 -2.12 -1.45
CA ALA A 6 -11.33 -2.21 -0.51
C ALA A 6 -11.14 -3.37 0.46
N GLY A 7 -11.59 -3.19 1.68
CA GLY A 7 -11.56 -4.22 2.69
C GLY A 7 -12.89 -4.36 3.39
N THR A 8 -13.23 -5.59 3.77
CA THR A 8 -14.42 -5.95 4.52
C THR A 8 -14.05 -6.98 5.57
N ARG A 9 -14.58 -6.81 6.78
CA ARG A 9 -14.35 -7.72 7.89
C ARG A 9 -15.70 -8.18 8.45
N ARG A 10 -15.81 -9.49 8.70
CA ARG A 10 -17.01 -10.09 9.29
C ARG A 10 -16.66 -10.91 10.53
N GLU A 11 -17.57 -10.94 11.50
CA GLU A 11 -17.50 -11.77 12.69
C GLU A 11 -18.52 -12.90 12.62
N GLY A 12 -18.33 -13.94 13.46
CA GLY A 12 -19.26 -15.07 13.55
C GLY A 12 -19.03 -16.15 12.51
N VAL A 13 -20.09 -16.88 12.13
CA VAL A 13 -20.05 -17.92 11.11
C VAL A 13 -19.71 -17.27 9.78
N GLY A 14 -18.66 -17.78 9.11
CA GLY A 14 -18.14 -17.16 7.90
C GLY A 14 -17.30 -15.92 8.16
N SER A 15 -16.75 -15.79 9.39
CA SER A 15 -15.86 -14.71 9.78
C SER A 15 -14.61 -14.67 8.91
N GLY A 16 -14.03 -13.49 8.79
CA GLY A 16 -12.77 -13.29 8.07
C GLY A 16 -12.62 -11.90 7.52
N VAL A 17 -11.50 -11.71 6.83
CA VAL A 17 -11.12 -10.47 6.19
C VAL A 17 -11.04 -10.70 4.70
N LEU A 18 -11.71 -9.85 3.92
CA LEU A 18 -11.61 -9.85 2.47
C LEU A 18 -11.03 -8.52 2.02
N ILE A 19 -9.90 -8.56 1.33
CA ILE A 19 -9.24 -7.37 0.80
C ILE A 19 -9.07 -7.54 -0.70
N SER A 20 -9.58 -6.58 -1.46
CA SER A 20 -9.61 -6.65 -2.91
C SER A 20 -8.96 -5.43 -3.56
N VAL A 21 -8.55 -5.62 -4.80
CA VAL A 21 -8.12 -4.56 -5.71
C VAL A 21 -8.85 -4.73 -7.03
N GLY A 22 -9.34 -3.64 -7.59
CA GLY A 22 -10.06 -3.67 -8.86
C GLY A 22 -9.78 -2.45 -9.71
N THR A 23 -9.87 -2.64 -11.03
CA THR A 23 -9.76 -1.56 -12.02
C THR A 23 -11.10 -1.30 -12.72
N SER A 24 -12.03 -2.26 -12.62
CA SER A 24 -13.39 -2.16 -13.17
C SER A 24 -14.30 -3.14 -12.44
N MET A 25 -15.59 -3.12 -12.77
CA MET A 25 -16.59 -4.04 -12.20
C MET A 25 -16.28 -5.51 -12.53
N THR A 26 -15.56 -5.76 -13.61
CA THR A 26 -15.23 -7.12 -14.09
C THR A 26 -13.79 -7.53 -13.81
N ASP A 27 -12.96 -6.62 -13.33
CA ASP A 27 -11.55 -6.89 -13.00
C ASP A 27 -11.30 -6.58 -11.53
N ILE A 28 -11.76 -7.48 -10.67
CA ILE A 28 -11.59 -7.40 -9.22
C ILE A 28 -11.00 -8.72 -8.75
N HIS A 29 -9.94 -8.66 -7.95
CA HIS A 29 -9.31 -9.85 -7.39
C HIS A 29 -8.79 -9.56 -5.98
N GLY A 30 -8.38 -10.60 -5.26
CA GLY A 30 -7.79 -10.46 -3.94
C GLY A 30 -6.47 -9.71 -3.98
N LEU A 31 -6.25 -8.81 -3.02
CA LEU A 31 -4.96 -8.16 -2.85
C LEU A 31 -3.94 -9.18 -2.34
N ARG A 32 -2.81 -9.28 -3.03
CA ARG A 32 -1.73 -10.16 -2.61
C ARG A 32 -1.13 -9.65 -1.29
N HIS A 33 -1.06 -10.54 -0.28
CA HIS A 33 -0.43 -10.25 0.99
C HIS A 33 1.09 -10.35 0.86
N ILE A 34 1.79 -9.22 0.98
CA ILE A 34 3.25 -9.20 1.08
C ILE A 34 3.58 -9.38 2.56
N VAL A 35 4.05 -10.57 2.92
CA VAL A 35 4.31 -10.93 4.30
C VAL A 35 5.68 -10.40 4.73
N ARG A 36 5.69 -9.46 5.67
CA ARG A 36 6.91 -8.92 6.26
C ARG A 36 6.83 -8.89 7.78
N HIS A 37 5.69 -8.53 8.33
CA HIS A 37 5.48 -8.34 9.77
C HIS A 37 4.45 -9.30 10.36
N SER A 38 3.50 -9.77 9.57
CA SER A 38 2.36 -10.56 10.06
C SER A 38 2.13 -11.80 9.20
N PRO A 39 2.65 -12.97 9.61
CA PRO A 39 2.43 -14.20 8.85
C PRO A 39 0.98 -14.69 8.91
N THR A 40 0.17 -14.19 9.85
CA THR A 40 -1.21 -14.65 10.06
C THR A 40 -2.26 -13.84 9.31
N GLY A 41 -1.88 -12.73 8.69
CA GLY A 41 -2.83 -11.97 7.86
C GLY A 41 -2.67 -10.46 7.94
N MET A 42 -3.50 -9.78 7.18
CA MET A 42 -3.57 -8.31 7.12
C MET A 42 -4.77 -7.82 7.93
N SER A 43 -4.67 -6.62 8.48
CA SER A 43 -5.73 -6.00 9.27
C SER A 43 -5.63 -4.47 9.16
N TRP A 44 -6.51 -3.76 9.85
CA TRP A 44 -6.56 -2.30 9.87
C TRP A 44 -7.17 -1.79 11.17
N GLY A 45 -7.09 -0.48 11.40
CA GLY A 45 -7.73 0.17 12.53
C GLY A 45 -6.92 0.22 13.80
N TYR A 46 -5.63 -0.11 13.75
CA TYR A 46 -4.71 -0.03 14.88
C TYR A 46 -3.25 -0.03 14.40
N LEU A 47 -2.31 0.14 15.33
CA LEU A 47 -0.88 0.18 15.00
C LEU A 47 -0.23 -1.19 15.18
N GLY A 48 -0.58 -2.15 14.34
CA GLY A 48 -0.07 -3.51 14.44
C GLY A 48 0.62 -4.02 13.19
N SER A 49 1.17 -5.22 13.30
CA SER A 49 1.92 -5.86 12.21
C SER A 49 1.05 -6.16 10.99
N GLY A 50 -0.22 -6.56 11.22
CA GLY A 50 -1.17 -6.80 10.14
C GLY A 50 -1.50 -5.52 9.37
N CYS A 51 -1.54 -4.38 10.05
CA CYS A 51 -1.75 -3.07 9.43
C CYS A 51 -0.53 -2.64 8.62
N ALA A 52 0.68 -2.93 9.12
CA ALA A 52 1.91 -2.64 8.38
C ALA A 52 1.96 -3.45 7.07
N ASP A 53 1.61 -4.73 7.12
CA ASP A 53 1.57 -5.57 5.93
C ASP A 53 0.49 -5.14 4.94
N LEU A 54 -0.67 -4.68 5.43
CA LEU A 54 -1.71 -4.15 4.55
C LEU A 54 -1.22 -2.89 3.83
N ALA A 55 -0.62 -1.96 4.54
CA ALA A 55 -0.05 -0.74 3.94
C ALA A 55 1.01 -1.09 2.89
N LEU A 56 1.93 -1.99 3.22
CA LEU A 56 2.97 -2.46 2.30
C LEU A 56 2.36 -3.11 1.06
N SER A 57 1.39 -3.99 1.24
CA SER A 57 0.75 -4.73 0.15
C SER A 57 0.02 -3.81 -0.82
N ILE A 58 -0.70 -2.80 -0.32
CA ILE A 58 -1.35 -1.79 -1.16
C ILE A 58 -0.29 -1.02 -1.96
N LEU A 59 0.77 -0.56 -1.32
CA LEU A 59 1.78 0.24 -2.01
C LEU A 59 2.62 -0.58 -2.99
N VAL A 60 2.90 -1.85 -2.70
CA VAL A 60 3.57 -2.74 -3.67
C VAL A 60 2.69 -2.88 -4.92
N ASP A 61 1.40 -3.08 -4.74
CA ASP A 61 0.48 -3.22 -5.87
C ASP A 61 0.39 -1.93 -6.69
N VAL A 62 0.24 -0.78 -6.03
CA VAL A 62 0.06 0.50 -6.72
C VAL A 62 1.33 0.96 -7.44
N PHE A 63 2.51 0.74 -6.85
CA PHE A 63 3.78 1.10 -7.47
C PHE A 63 4.28 0.06 -8.49
N GLY A 64 4.04 -1.22 -8.23
CA GLY A 64 4.71 -2.29 -8.95
C GLY A 64 6.22 -2.33 -8.71
N ARG A 65 6.69 -1.65 -7.67
CA ARG A 65 8.10 -1.57 -7.25
C ARG A 65 8.17 -1.70 -5.73
N ALA A 66 8.63 -2.84 -5.25
CA ALA A 66 8.73 -3.11 -3.81
C ALA A 66 9.62 -2.07 -3.09
N GLU A 67 10.67 -1.61 -3.74
CA GLU A 67 11.61 -0.64 -3.18
C GLU A 67 10.93 0.70 -2.87
N LEU A 68 10.05 1.17 -3.76
CA LEU A 68 9.28 2.39 -3.54
C LEU A 68 8.26 2.20 -2.41
N ALA A 69 7.56 1.08 -2.41
CA ALA A 69 6.61 0.77 -1.35
C ALA A 69 7.30 0.74 0.02
N ASP A 70 8.50 0.20 0.08
CA ASP A 70 9.29 0.12 1.31
C ASP A 70 9.61 1.50 1.90
N LEU A 71 9.76 2.52 1.06
CA LEU A 71 10.04 3.88 1.53
C LEU A 71 8.85 4.54 2.22
N TYR A 72 7.61 4.23 1.81
CA TYR A 72 6.44 5.02 2.19
C TYR A 72 5.38 4.25 2.97
N TYR A 73 5.48 2.93 3.10
CA TYR A 73 4.38 2.15 3.68
C TYR A 73 4.14 2.42 5.17
N MET A 74 5.18 2.74 5.94
CA MET A 74 5.00 3.04 7.36
C MET A 74 4.22 4.34 7.56
N GLU A 75 4.51 5.38 6.77
CA GLU A 75 3.74 6.62 6.82
C GLU A 75 2.30 6.40 6.33
N PHE A 76 2.13 5.60 5.29
CA PHE A 76 0.80 5.24 4.79
C PHE A 76 -0.01 4.48 5.86
N LYS A 77 0.64 3.58 6.59
CA LYS A 77 0.00 2.90 7.72
C LYS A 77 -0.51 3.89 8.75
N PHE A 78 0.31 4.84 9.17
CA PHE A 78 -0.08 5.83 10.17
C PHE A 78 -1.18 6.77 9.67
N ASP A 79 -1.07 7.23 8.43
CA ASP A 79 -1.99 8.24 7.89
C ASP A 79 -3.34 7.66 7.46
N TYR A 80 -3.38 6.38 7.05
CA TYR A 80 -4.58 5.75 6.50
C TYR A 80 -4.98 4.47 7.24
N VAL A 81 -4.18 3.42 7.13
CA VAL A 81 -4.59 2.07 7.53
C VAL A 81 -4.96 1.97 9.01
N ALA A 82 -4.16 2.57 9.88
CA ALA A 82 -4.42 2.58 11.32
C ALA A 82 -5.65 3.41 11.70
N ALA A 83 -6.03 4.37 10.87
CA ALA A 83 -7.17 5.26 11.08
C ALA A 83 -8.49 4.71 10.54
N TRP A 84 -8.50 3.60 9.84
CA TRP A 84 -9.72 2.96 9.33
C TRP A 84 -10.39 2.19 10.48
N LEU A 85 -11.35 2.82 11.15
CA LEU A 85 -11.99 2.27 12.35
C LEU A 85 -13.24 1.45 12.06
N SER A 86 -13.72 1.45 10.82
CA SER A 86 -14.89 0.67 10.40
C SER A 86 -14.50 -0.73 9.95
N ASP A 87 -15.47 -1.63 9.90
CA ASP A 87 -15.33 -2.97 9.32
C ASP A 87 -15.20 -2.95 7.79
N GLU A 88 -15.39 -1.78 7.17
CA GLU A 88 -15.24 -1.58 5.74
C GLU A 88 -14.40 -0.32 5.48
N TRP A 89 -13.59 -0.37 4.42
CA TRP A 89 -12.83 0.79 3.96
C TRP A 89 -12.63 0.71 2.45
N VAL A 90 -12.41 1.85 1.85
CA VAL A 90 -12.07 1.99 0.43
C VAL A 90 -10.99 3.07 0.30
N VAL A 91 -9.98 2.81 -0.52
CA VAL A 91 -9.00 3.82 -0.93
C VAL A 91 -8.69 3.63 -2.41
N THR A 92 -8.51 4.73 -3.13
CA THR A 92 -8.21 4.69 -4.56
C THR A 92 -6.76 5.05 -4.84
N SER A 93 -6.26 4.61 -6.00
CA SER A 93 -4.93 5.02 -6.44
C SER A 93 -4.81 6.54 -6.61
N ASP A 94 -5.90 7.24 -6.96
CA ASP A 94 -5.92 8.69 -7.04
C ASP A 94 -5.68 9.35 -5.67
N GLU A 95 -6.31 8.81 -4.62
CA GLU A 95 -6.09 9.29 -3.25
C GLU A 95 -4.65 9.03 -2.79
N ILE A 96 -4.10 7.89 -3.12
CA ILE A 96 -2.70 7.54 -2.80
C ILE A 96 -1.76 8.48 -3.56
N ASP A 97 -2.03 8.73 -4.84
CA ASP A 97 -1.25 9.65 -5.68
C ASP A 97 -1.21 11.05 -5.07
N GLU A 98 -2.36 11.57 -4.64
CA GLU A 98 -2.46 12.88 -4.01
C GLU A 98 -1.72 12.92 -2.67
N TRP A 99 -1.84 11.86 -1.86
CA TRP A 99 -1.11 11.74 -0.60
C TRP A 99 0.40 11.78 -0.82
N LEU A 100 0.90 11.04 -1.83
CA LEU A 100 2.32 11.06 -2.20
C LEU A 100 2.77 12.44 -2.68
N ARG A 101 1.94 13.13 -3.45
CA ARG A 101 2.25 14.51 -3.90
C ARG A 101 2.40 15.46 -2.73
N ARG A 102 1.57 15.35 -1.71
CA ARG A 102 1.70 16.15 -0.49
C ARG A 102 2.96 15.80 0.30
N LYS A 103 3.34 14.52 0.33
CA LYS A 103 4.51 14.05 1.08
C LYS A 103 5.83 14.29 0.38
N THR A 104 5.88 14.11 -0.93
CA THR A 104 7.13 14.06 -1.69
C THR A 104 7.23 15.14 -2.78
N GLY A 105 6.11 15.73 -3.17
CA GLY A 105 6.03 16.61 -4.36
C GLY A 105 5.79 15.84 -5.65
N TYR A 106 5.74 14.51 -5.61
CA TYR A 106 5.62 13.66 -6.80
C TYR A 106 4.50 12.64 -6.63
N GLY A 107 3.81 12.33 -7.74
CA GLY A 107 2.80 11.28 -7.78
C GLY A 107 3.41 9.90 -8.04
N ILE A 108 2.53 8.90 -8.14
CA ILE A 108 2.92 7.49 -8.33
C ILE A 108 3.80 7.31 -9.57
N GLU A 109 3.33 7.77 -10.74
CA GLU A 109 4.06 7.56 -12.00
C GLU A 109 5.38 8.33 -12.02
N GLU A 110 5.41 9.54 -11.47
CA GLU A 110 6.63 10.33 -11.38
C GLU A 110 7.68 9.64 -10.50
N LEU A 111 7.28 9.08 -9.36
CA LEU A 111 8.18 8.34 -8.47
C LEU A 111 8.71 7.07 -9.15
N LYS A 112 7.84 6.35 -9.87
CA LYS A 112 8.26 5.18 -10.65
C LYS A 112 9.29 5.54 -11.70
N GLN A 113 9.05 6.61 -12.45
CA GLN A 113 9.99 7.08 -13.48
C GLN A 113 11.33 7.49 -12.88
N LYS A 114 11.31 8.22 -11.78
CA LYS A 114 12.54 8.62 -11.07
C LYS A 114 13.33 7.40 -10.61
N PHE A 115 12.65 6.42 -10.02
CA PHE A 115 13.28 5.19 -9.54
C PHE A 115 13.85 4.36 -10.69
N ASP A 116 13.09 4.19 -11.77
CA ASP A 116 13.51 3.41 -12.94
C ASP A 116 14.71 4.04 -13.66
N GLY A 117 14.88 5.35 -13.52
CA GLY A 117 16.03 6.07 -14.07
C GLY A 117 17.31 6.00 -13.24
N LEU A 118 17.26 5.43 -12.03
CA LEU A 118 18.43 5.29 -11.17
C LEU A 118 19.32 4.14 -11.61
N ASN A 119 20.64 4.29 -11.44
CA ASN A 119 21.59 3.19 -11.64
C ASN A 119 21.63 2.29 -10.39
N GLU A 120 22.38 1.18 -10.44
CA GLU A 120 22.47 0.22 -9.33
C GLU A 120 22.98 0.85 -8.04
N GLU A 121 24.00 1.70 -8.13
CA GLU A 121 24.56 2.38 -6.96
C GLU A 121 23.53 3.30 -6.32
N GLN A 122 22.80 4.07 -7.12
CA GLN A 122 21.73 4.96 -6.62
C GLN A 122 20.57 4.16 -6.00
N ARG A 123 20.17 3.04 -6.60
CA ARG A 123 19.12 2.17 -6.04
C ARG A 123 19.54 1.58 -4.70
N LEU A 124 20.81 1.19 -4.59
CA LEU A 124 21.38 0.69 -3.35
C LEU A 124 21.38 1.77 -2.27
N ASP A 125 21.74 2.99 -2.66
CA ASP A 125 21.68 4.13 -1.75
C ASP A 125 20.27 4.40 -1.25
N VAL A 126 19.26 4.34 -2.13
CA VAL A 126 17.83 4.45 -1.74
C VAL A 126 17.49 3.41 -0.69
N LYS A 127 17.92 2.17 -0.88
CA LYS A 127 17.64 1.06 0.05
C LYS A 127 18.18 1.35 1.46
N TYR A 128 19.39 1.88 1.57
CA TYR A 128 20.04 2.11 2.85
C TYR A 128 19.68 3.46 3.47
N SER A 129 19.58 4.52 2.67
CA SER A 129 19.20 5.86 3.17
C SER A 129 17.70 5.99 3.41
N ARG A 130 16.90 5.13 2.77
CA ARG A 130 15.43 5.15 2.78
C ARG A 130 14.87 6.47 2.27
N LYS A 131 15.53 7.05 1.26
CA LYS A 131 15.12 8.31 0.62
C LYS A 131 15.38 8.23 -0.88
N MET A 132 14.48 8.84 -1.64
CA MET A 132 14.73 9.12 -3.06
C MET A 132 15.69 10.29 -3.20
N PRO A 133 16.62 10.25 -4.17
CA PRO A 133 17.50 11.37 -4.45
C PRO A 133 16.78 12.59 -4.99
#